data_c7098c2649a9b8a1140af83c50ad5721
#
_entry.id   c7098c2649a9b8a1140af83c50ad5721
#
_cell.length_a   1.000
_cell.length_b   1.000
_cell.length_c   1.000
_cell.angle_alpha   90.00
_cell.angle_beta   90.00
_cell.angle_gamma   90.00
#
_symmetry.space_group_name_H-M   'P 1'
#
loop_
_entity.id
_entity.type
_entity.pdbx_description
1 polymer ?
#
loop_
_entity_poly.entity_id
_entity_poly.type
_entity_poly.pdbx_seq_one_letter_code
_entity_poly.pdbx_strand_id
1 'polypeptide(L)'
;NDVLFNLLDSHDTERLMNRFHDLDKFYQQLAILFTLPGSPCIYYGTEIAMEGDHDPDCRRCMPWSEIESKEHQEKIAMMRKLIMLRRNEKVCRSLHFHFPNGYENDRCVEYIKLDEEGNKIEVLLNASDEEIKVKGDGEVLFAREFDGEILGVNGTLIRRM
;
A
#
# COMPACT_ATOMS: atom_id res chain seq x y z
N ASN A 1 -9.68 -1.78 -17.59
CA ASN A 1 -8.57 -2.41 -16.83
C ASN A 1 -9.04 -3.15 -15.56
N ASP A 2 -10.32 -3.38 -15.42
CA ASP A 2 -10.97 -4.09 -14.30
C ASP A 2 -10.66 -5.59 -14.23
N VAL A 3 -10.08 -6.14 -15.29
CA VAL A 3 -9.70 -7.56 -15.42
C VAL A 3 -8.20 -7.81 -15.35
N LEU A 4 -7.37 -6.77 -15.13
CA LEU A 4 -5.92 -6.93 -15.08
C LEU A 4 -5.44 -7.50 -13.75
N PHE A 5 -4.42 -8.35 -13.82
CA PHE A 5 -3.60 -8.70 -12.66
C PHE A 5 -2.60 -7.59 -12.40
N ASN A 6 -2.68 -7.01 -11.20
CA ASN A 6 -1.70 -6.05 -10.73
C ASN A 6 -0.75 -6.77 -9.77
N LEU A 7 0.54 -6.67 -10.03
CA LEU A 7 1.58 -7.26 -9.18
C LEU A 7 2.74 -6.25 -9.03
N LEU A 8 3.46 -6.35 -7.92
CA LEU A 8 4.60 -5.49 -7.62
C LEU A 8 5.92 -6.24 -7.75
N ASP A 9 5.89 -7.55 -7.51
CA ASP A 9 7.02 -8.45 -7.68
C ASP A 9 6.57 -9.84 -8.16
N SER A 10 7.50 -10.63 -8.67
CA SER A 10 7.24 -11.95 -9.22
C SER A 10 8.50 -12.81 -9.19
N HIS A 11 8.41 -14.04 -9.74
CA HIS A 11 9.55 -14.91 -9.92
C HIS A 11 10.54 -14.44 -11.02
N ASP A 12 10.16 -13.43 -11.82
CA ASP A 12 10.98 -12.88 -12.92
C ASP A 12 11.56 -11.51 -12.62
N THR A 13 11.25 -10.96 -11.44
CA THR A 13 11.71 -9.63 -11.04
C THR A 13 12.35 -9.70 -9.64
N GLU A 14 13.17 -8.71 -9.32
CA GLU A 14 13.57 -8.51 -7.93
C GLU A 14 12.37 -8.35 -7.01
N ARG A 15 12.51 -8.72 -5.75
CA ARG A 15 11.49 -8.55 -4.73
C ARG A 15 11.21 -7.09 -4.45
N LEU A 16 9.96 -6.76 -4.14
CA LEU A 16 9.55 -5.39 -3.85
C LEU A 16 10.40 -4.76 -2.73
N MET A 17 10.64 -5.48 -1.65
CA MET A 17 11.44 -4.98 -0.53
C MET A 17 12.89 -4.69 -0.95
N ASN A 18 13.44 -5.47 -1.88
CA ASN A 18 14.80 -5.27 -2.40
C ASN A 18 14.99 -3.95 -3.14
N ARG A 19 13.93 -3.42 -3.78
CA ARG A 19 13.97 -2.14 -4.49
C ARG A 19 14.11 -0.94 -3.57
N PHE A 20 13.52 -1.02 -2.39
CA PHE A 20 13.40 0.14 -1.52
C PHE A 20 14.26 0.06 -0.27
N HIS A 21 14.51 -1.14 0.27
CA HIS A 21 15.14 -1.35 1.59
C HIS A 21 14.52 -0.47 2.69
N ASP A 22 13.24 -0.16 2.54
CA ASP A 22 12.47 0.75 3.37
C ASP A 22 11.04 0.22 3.49
N LEU A 23 10.64 -0.11 4.70
CA LEU A 23 9.35 -0.77 4.97
C LEU A 23 8.16 0.18 4.74
N ASP A 24 8.33 1.49 4.94
CA ASP A 24 7.26 2.45 4.73
C ASP A 24 7.01 2.67 3.23
N LYS A 25 8.06 2.77 2.43
CA LYS A 25 7.95 2.78 0.96
C LYS A 25 7.33 1.49 0.42
N PHE A 26 7.70 0.35 1.00
CA PHE A 26 7.10 -0.93 0.67
C PHE A 26 5.58 -0.92 0.90
N TYR A 27 5.11 -0.40 2.04
CA TYR A 27 3.69 -0.30 2.32
C TYR A 27 2.96 0.75 1.48
N GLN A 28 3.62 1.82 1.05
CA GLN A 28 3.06 2.74 0.06
C GLN A 28 2.70 2.01 -1.24
N GLN A 29 3.59 1.15 -1.75
CA GLN A 29 3.33 0.37 -2.97
C GLN A 29 2.18 -0.63 -2.77
N LEU A 30 2.13 -1.29 -1.62
CA LEU A 30 1.02 -2.17 -1.29
C LEU A 30 -0.31 -1.40 -1.16
N ALA A 31 -0.31 -0.21 -0.57
CA ALA A 31 -1.50 0.64 -0.49
C ALA A 31 -2.04 0.97 -1.89
N ILE A 32 -1.17 1.31 -2.83
CA ILE A 32 -1.53 1.49 -4.24
C ILE A 32 -2.11 0.20 -4.81
N LEU A 33 -1.41 -0.93 -4.68
CA LEU A 33 -1.83 -2.23 -5.22
C LEU A 33 -3.24 -2.61 -4.76
N PHE A 34 -3.53 -2.43 -3.46
CA PHE A 34 -4.81 -2.81 -2.87
C PHE A 34 -5.96 -1.83 -3.13
N THR A 35 -5.66 -0.62 -3.58
CA THR A 35 -6.66 0.41 -3.87
C THR A 35 -6.86 0.69 -5.36
N LEU A 36 -5.97 0.23 -6.24
CA LEU A 36 -6.16 0.33 -7.69
C LEU A 36 -7.23 -0.62 -8.22
N PRO A 37 -7.87 -0.29 -9.37
CA PRO A 37 -8.70 -1.23 -10.13
C PRO A 37 -7.92 -2.49 -10.53
N GLY A 38 -8.63 -3.58 -10.81
CA GLY A 38 -8.06 -4.87 -11.19
C GLY A 38 -7.89 -5.81 -10.00
N SER A 39 -7.18 -6.90 -10.18
CA SER A 39 -6.96 -7.94 -9.16
C SER A 39 -5.55 -7.88 -8.62
N PRO A 40 -5.34 -7.54 -7.33
CA PRO A 40 -4.03 -7.59 -6.73
C PRO A 40 -3.53 -9.03 -6.65
N CYS A 41 -2.31 -9.25 -7.09
CA CYS A 41 -1.61 -10.53 -6.99
C CYS A 41 -0.41 -10.35 -6.07
N ILE A 42 -0.32 -11.20 -5.05
CA ILE A 42 0.78 -11.21 -4.09
C ILE A 42 1.64 -12.44 -4.37
N TYR A 43 2.91 -12.22 -4.66
CA TYR A 43 3.87 -13.28 -4.77
C TYR A 43 4.26 -13.78 -3.36
N TYR A 44 4.52 -15.09 -3.19
CA TYR A 44 4.84 -15.64 -1.88
C TYR A 44 6.04 -14.91 -1.24
N GLY A 45 6.02 -14.70 0.06
CA GLY A 45 7.07 -13.99 0.79
C GLY A 45 6.89 -12.46 0.79
N THR A 46 6.10 -11.88 -0.12
CA THR A 46 5.79 -10.44 -0.10
C THR A 46 5.04 -10.07 1.18
N GLU A 47 4.23 -10.97 1.73
CA GLU A 47 3.49 -10.77 2.99
C GLU A 47 4.39 -10.59 4.22
N ILE A 48 5.65 -11.01 4.13
CA ILE A 48 6.68 -10.82 5.18
C ILE A 48 7.77 -9.84 4.75
N ALA A 49 7.58 -9.12 3.65
CA ALA A 49 8.57 -8.23 3.04
C ALA A 49 9.91 -8.95 2.74
N MET A 50 9.82 -10.15 2.19
CA MET A 50 10.98 -10.97 1.85
C MET A 50 11.84 -10.26 0.80
N GLU A 51 13.14 -10.19 1.05
CA GLU A 51 14.12 -9.66 0.11
C GLU A 51 14.57 -10.71 -0.90
N GLY A 52 15.05 -10.27 -2.03
CA GLY A 52 15.66 -11.09 -3.08
C GLY A 52 15.92 -10.25 -4.33
N ASP A 53 17.10 -10.40 -4.88
CA ASP A 53 17.51 -9.76 -6.12
C ASP A 53 16.96 -10.53 -7.34
N HIS A 54 17.49 -10.29 -8.53
CA HIS A 54 17.08 -10.95 -9.77
C HIS A 54 17.22 -12.48 -9.69
N ASP A 55 16.57 -13.17 -10.64
CA ASP A 55 16.64 -14.64 -10.73
C ASP A 55 18.09 -15.16 -10.66
N PRO A 56 18.39 -16.18 -9.83
CA PRO A 56 17.45 -17.02 -9.07
C PRO A 56 17.13 -16.51 -7.65
N ASP A 57 17.70 -15.41 -7.21
CA ASP A 57 17.63 -14.95 -5.82
C ASP A 57 16.21 -14.53 -5.38
N CYS A 58 15.40 -14.01 -6.30
CA CYS A 58 13.98 -13.71 -6.04
C CYS A 58 13.13 -14.94 -5.70
N ARG A 59 13.65 -16.15 -5.94
CA ARG A 59 12.99 -17.44 -5.70
C ARG A 59 13.49 -18.15 -4.44
N ARG A 60 14.05 -17.43 -3.48
CA ARG A 60 14.47 -18.00 -2.19
C ARG A 60 13.33 -18.77 -1.53
N CYS A 61 13.67 -19.83 -0.81
CA CYS A 61 12.68 -20.57 -0.03
C CYS A 61 12.02 -19.70 1.02
N MET A 62 10.72 -19.97 1.28
CA MET A 62 10.01 -19.33 2.38
C MET A 62 10.67 -19.69 3.72
N PRO A 63 10.99 -18.72 4.59
CA PRO A 63 11.66 -18.96 5.87
C PRO A 63 10.67 -19.48 6.92
N TRP A 64 10.15 -20.70 6.73
CA TRP A 64 9.10 -21.27 7.58
C TRP A 64 9.46 -21.34 9.06
N SER A 65 10.75 -21.55 9.38
CA SER A 65 11.23 -21.58 10.76
C SER A 65 11.14 -20.21 11.49
N GLU A 66 11.07 -19.13 10.73
CA GLU A 66 11.06 -17.76 11.26
C GLU A 66 9.68 -17.09 11.15
N ILE A 67 8.72 -17.77 10.54
CA ILE A 67 7.40 -17.18 10.24
C ILE A 67 6.66 -16.72 11.50
N GLU A 68 6.88 -17.41 12.63
CA GLU A 68 6.29 -17.07 13.92
C GLU A 68 7.04 -15.98 14.68
N SER A 69 8.12 -15.44 14.11
CA SER A 69 8.81 -14.30 14.72
C SER A 69 7.88 -13.09 14.84
N LYS A 70 8.08 -12.29 15.88
CA LYS A 70 7.28 -11.07 16.09
C LYS A 70 7.32 -10.17 14.85
N GLU A 71 8.49 -10.02 14.26
CA GLU A 71 8.69 -9.18 13.07
C GLU A 71 7.83 -9.66 11.89
N HIS A 72 7.88 -10.94 11.55
CA HIS A 72 7.08 -11.48 10.44
C HIS A 72 5.58 -11.42 10.73
N GLN A 73 5.17 -11.70 11.97
CA GLN A 73 3.76 -11.61 12.37
C GLN A 73 3.22 -10.17 12.29
N GLU A 74 4.02 -9.16 12.61
CA GLU A 74 3.65 -7.75 12.42
C GLU A 74 3.47 -7.41 10.94
N LYS A 75 4.36 -7.86 10.06
CA LYS A 75 4.24 -7.68 8.60
C LYS A 75 3.00 -8.37 8.04
N ILE A 76 2.75 -9.61 8.44
CA ILE A 76 1.54 -10.38 8.07
C ILE A 76 0.27 -9.66 8.55
N ALA A 77 0.28 -9.12 9.76
CA ALA A 77 -0.85 -8.38 10.29
C ALA A 77 -1.15 -7.10 9.47
N MET A 78 -0.11 -6.39 9.05
CA MET A 78 -0.26 -5.22 8.17
C MET A 78 -0.80 -5.61 6.79
N MET A 79 -0.29 -6.69 6.18
CA MET A 79 -0.82 -7.22 4.92
C MET A 79 -2.30 -7.59 5.06
N ARG A 80 -2.68 -8.26 6.14
CA ARG A 80 -4.09 -8.59 6.43
C ARG A 80 -4.98 -7.35 6.51
N LYS A 81 -4.50 -6.26 7.12
CA LYS A 81 -5.26 -4.99 7.15
C LYS A 81 -5.57 -4.48 5.74
N LEU A 82 -4.60 -4.47 4.84
CA LEU A 82 -4.80 -4.05 3.45
C LEU A 82 -5.75 -4.98 2.68
N ILE A 83 -5.62 -6.30 2.87
CA ILE A 83 -6.52 -7.28 2.27
C ILE A 83 -7.96 -7.06 2.76
N MET A 84 -8.14 -6.87 4.08
CA MET A 84 -9.46 -6.66 4.66
C MET A 84 -10.05 -5.31 4.25
N LEU A 85 -9.24 -4.25 4.16
CA LEU A 85 -9.65 -2.96 3.62
C LEU A 85 -10.25 -3.16 2.22
N ARG A 86 -9.52 -3.77 1.30
CA ARG A 86 -10.03 -4.00 -0.07
C ARG A 86 -11.29 -4.88 -0.11
N ARG A 87 -11.40 -5.86 0.78
CA ARG A 87 -12.58 -6.74 0.86
C ARG A 87 -13.81 -6.00 1.36
N ASN A 88 -13.65 -5.18 2.39
CA ASN A 88 -14.74 -4.50 3.08
C ASN A 88 -15.14 -3.21 2.35
N GLU A 89 -14.18 -2.45 1.83
CA GLU A 89 -14.41 -1.20 1.10
C GLU A 89 -14.58 -1.49 -0.39
N LYS A 90 -15.82 -1.60 -0.85
CA LYS A 90 -16.14 -1.81 -2.28
C LYS A 90 -15.52 -0.73 -3.17
N VAL A 91 -15.45 0.49 -2.67
CA VAL A 91 -14.85 1.64 -3.37
C VAL A 91 -13.39 1.42 -3.78
N CYS A 92 -12.62 0.57 -3.06
CA CYS A 92 -11.27 0.20 -3.47
C CYS A 92 -11.23 -0.49 -4.85
N ARG A 93 -12.31 -1.13 -5.26
CA ARG A 93 -12.42 -1.84 -6.55
C ARG A 93 -13.02 -1.00 -7.66
N SER A 94 -13.53 0.20 -7.34
CA SER A 94 -14.09 1.11 -8.31
C SER A 94 -13.07 1.52 -9.37
N LEU A 95 -13.56 1.71 -10.60
CA LEU A 95 -12.77 2.25 -11.72
C LEU A 95 -12.68 3.79 -11.67
N HIS A 96 -13.55 4.43 -10.90
CA HIS A 96 -13.63 5.88 -10.81
C HIS A 96 -12.70 6.40 -9.74
N PHE A 97 -11.72 7.17 -10.17
CA PHE A 97 -10.84 7.92 -9.27
C PHE A 97 -10.33 9.18 -9.96
N HIS A 98 -9.95 10.16 -9.17
CA HIS A 98 -9.34 11.40 -9.66
C HIS A 98 -8.22 11.82 -8.72
N PHE A 99 -7.33 12.64 -9.25
CA PHE A 99 -6.22 13.23 -8.49
C PHE A 99 -6.57 14.68 -8.16
N PRO A 100 -6.99 14.98 -6.91
CA PRO A 100 -7.15 16.36 -6.48
C PRO A 100 -5.74 16.97 -6.32
N ASN A 101 -5.56 18.21 -6.76
CA ASN A 101 -4.31 18.94 -6.52
C ASN A 101 -4.33 19.56 -5.11
N GLY A 102 -4.52 18.72 -4.09
CA GLY A 102 -4.70 19.17 -2.71
C GLY A 102 -3.42 19.61 -2.02
N TYR A 103 -2.27 19.10 -2.47
CA TYR A 103 -0.97 19.35 -1.86
C TYR A 103 -0.01 19.96 -2.88
N GLU A 104 0.76 20.97 -2.44
CA GLU A 104 1.72 21.70 -3.29
C GLU A 104 3.04 20.93 -3.50
N ASN A 105 3.21 19.80 -2.82
CA ASN A 105 4.41 18.97 -2.91
C ASN A 105 4.28 17.95 -4.02
N ASP A 106 5.10 18.03 -5.06
CA ASP A 106 5.11 17.14 -6.23
C ASP A 106 5.36 15.65 -5.89
N ARG A 107 5.90 15.37 -4.69
CA ARG A 107 6.14 14.03 -4.18
C ARG A 107 5.02 13.52 -3.27
N CYS A 108 3.96 14.29 -3.10
CA CYS A 108 2.77 13.87 -2.40
C CYS A 108 1.74 13.36 -3.40
N VAL A 109 1.44 12.08 -3.35
CA VAL A 109 0.45 11.46 -4.23
C VAL A 109 -0.87 11.35 -3.50
N GLU A 110 -1.87 12.08 -3.99
CA GLU A 110 -3.23 12.04 -3.48
C GLU A 110 -4.16 11.57 -4.59
N TYR A 111 -5.03 10.61 -4.29
CA TYR A 111 -6.16 10.29 -5.15
C TYR A 111 -7.38 9.91 -4.34
N ILE A 112 -8.54 10.28 -4.88
CA ILE A 112 -9.84 9.96 -4.30
C ILE A 112 -10.53 8.96 -5.20
N LYS A 113 -10.94 7.84 -4.62
CA LYS A 113 -11.80 6.85 -5.28
C LYS A 113 -13.25 7.07 -4.91
N LEU A 114 -14.11 6.81 -5.87
CA LEU A 114 -15.55 7.00 -5.77
C LEU A 114 -16.26 5.76 -6.34
N ASP A 115 -17.26 5.23 -5.65
CA ASP A 115 -18.13 4.19 -6.20
C ASP A 115 -19.49 4.76 -6.67
N GLU A 116 -20.30 3.91 -7.27
CA GLU A 116 -21.62 4.28 -7.78
C GLU A 116 -22.63 4.62 -6.67
N GLU A 117 -22.36 4.18 -5.43
CA GLU A 117 -23.17 4.47 -4.25
C GLU A 117 -22.81 5.82 -3.61
N GLY A 118 -21.76 6.48 -4.12
CA GLY A 118 -21.27 7.76 -3.60
C GLY A 118 -20.27 7.64 -2.45
N ASN A 119 -19.87 6.41 -2.07
CA ASN A 119 -18.83 6.22 -1.07
C ASN A 119 -17.47 6.69 -1.62
N LYS A 120 -16.67 7.30 -0.74
CA LYS A 120 -15.37 7.85 -1.11
C LYS A 120 -14.29 7.39 -0.15
N ILE A 121 -13.13 7.06 -0.71
CA ILE A 121 -11.88 6.95 0.05
C ILE A 121 -10.83 7.87 -0.55
N GLU A 122 -10.07 8.48 0.32
CA GLU A 122 -8.83 9.16 -0.03
C GLU A 122 -7.65 8.25 0.24
N VAL A 123 -6.71 8.24 -0.68
CA VAL A 123 -5.39 7.62 -0.52
C VAL A 123 -4.35 8.71 -0.65
N LEU A 124 -3.58 8.90 0.40
CA LEU A 124 -2.54 9.91 0.49
C LEU A 124 -1.20 9.23 0.81
N LEU A 125 -0.22 9.47 -0.04
CA LEU A 125 1.13 8.91 0.07
C LEU A 125 2.14 10.07 0.09
N ASN A 126 2.88 10.18 1.17
CA ASN A 126 3.96 11.16 1.26
C ASN A 126 5.29 10.52 0.85
N ALA A 127 5.70 10.70 -0.40
CA ALA A 127 7.01 10.24 -0.89
C ALA A 127 8.06 11.37 -0.87
N SER A 128 7.83 12.43 -0.08
CA SER A 128 8.78 13.53 0.09
C SER A 128 9.70 13.31 1.30
N ASP A 129 10.68 14.17 1.43
CA ASP A 129 11.64 14.19 2.54
C ASP A 129 11.16 15.08 3.70
N GLU A 130 9.92 15.59 3.64
CA GLU A 130 9.31 16.48 4.64
C GLU A 130 7.99 15.91 5.12
N GLU A 131 7.65 16.22 6.36
CA GLU A 131 6.31 15.94 6.90
C GLU A 131 5.26 16.84 6.25
N ILE A 132 4.05 16.33 6.06
CA ILE A 132 2.94 17.10 5.51
C ILE A 132 1.75 17.14 6.48
N LYS A 133 1.15 18.31 6.60
CA LYS A 133 -0.08 18.46 7.35
C LYS A 133 -1.25 17.96 6.51
N VAL A 134 -1.98 16.96 7.04
CA VAL A 134 -3.15 16.39 6.36
C VAL A 134 -4.32 17.38 6.42
N LYS A 135 -4.97 17.56 5.27
CA LYS A 135 -6.13 18.45 5.13
C LYS A 135 -7.44 17.68 5.28
N GLY A 136 -8.41 18.27 5.94
CA GLY A 136 -9.75 17.68 6.12
C GLY A 136 -9.78 16.51 7.08
N ASP A 137 -10.98 15.96 7.30
CA ASP A 137 -11.26 14.88 8.24
C ASP A 137 -11.72 13.63 7.52
N GLY A 138 -11.68 12.49 8.22
CA GLY A 138 -12.18 11.22 7.71
C GLY A 138 -11.87 10.07 8.65
N GLU A 139 -12.59 8.96 8.49
CA GLU A 139 -12.32 7.74 9.25
C GLU A 139 -11.08 7.04 8.71
N VAL A 140 -10.03 6.91 9.53
CA VAL A 140 -8.80 6.23 9.15
C VAL A 140 -9.04 4.73 8.99
N LEU A 141 -8.80 4.21 7.79
CA LEU A 141 -8.94 2.80 7.43
C LEU A 141 -7.59 2.08 7.48
N PHE A 142 -6.54 2.78 7.08
CA PHE A 142 -5.15 2.31 7.15
C PHE A 142 -4.21 3.50 7.25
N ALA A 143 -3.21 3.41 8.11
CA ALA A 143 -2.17 4.43 8.20
C ALA A 143 -0.82 3.84 8.62
N ARG A 144 0.24 4.51 8.15
CA ARG A 144 1.62 4.38 8.62
C ARG A 144 2.23 5.77 8.65
N GLU A 145 3.10 6.03 9.62
CA GLU A 145 3.73 7.34 9.85
C GLU A 145 2.69 8.49 9.86
N PHE A 146 1.59 8.28 10.57
CA PHE A 146 0.52 9.26 10.74
C PHE A 146 0.11 9.36 12.20
N ASP A 147 0.13 10.55 12.77
CA ASP A 147 -0.19 10.83 14.18
C ASP A 147 -1.62 11.32 14.43
N GLY A 148 -2.41 11.48 13.37
CA GLY A 148 -3.77 12.03 13.39
C GLY A 148 -3.87 13.44 12.75
N GLU A 149 -2.75 14.11 12.55
CA GLU A 149 -2.70 15.43 11.91
C GLU A 149 -1.57 15.52 10.87
N ILE A 150 -0.43 14.95 11.18
CA ILE A 150 0.79 14.98 10.35
C ILE A 150 1.05 13.63 9.73
N LEU A 151 1.29 13.60 8.44
CA LEU A 151 1.77 12.43 7.70
C LEU A 151 3.28 12.56 7.51
N GLY A 152 4.02 11.69 8.16
CA GLY A 152 5.47 11.68 8.16
C GLY A 152 6.09 11.32 6.82
N VAL A 153 7.40 11.37 6.75
CA VAL A 153 8.19 10.96 5.58
C VAL A 153 7.88 9.49 5.25
N ASN A 154 7.67 9.19 3.98
CA ASN A 154 7.22 7.89 3.48
C ASN A 154 5.88 7.39 4.07
N GLY A 155 5.11 8.29 4.68
CA GLY A 155 3.84 7.97 5.31
C GLY A 155 2.75 7.58 4.31
N THR A 156 1.82 6.77 4.79
CA THR A 156 0.63 6.31 4.04
C THR A 156 -0.61 6.57 4.86
N LEU A 157 -1.63 7.16 4.25
CA LEU A 157 -2.95 7.32 4.84
C LEU A 157 -4.02 6.88 3.84
N ILE A 158 -4.93 6.02 4.29
CA ILE A 158 -6.16 5.68 3.57
C ILE A 158 -7.31 5.96 4.53
N ARG A 159 -8.24 6.81 4.13
CA ARG A 159 -9.39 7.18 4.97
C ARG A 159 -10.68 7.23 4.17
N ARG A 160 -11.79 6.99 4.85
CA ARG A 160 -13.13 7.23 4.32
C ARG A 160 -13.49 8.70 4.51
N MET A 161 -14.03 9.32 3.46
CA MET A 161 -14.45 10.72 3.46
C MET A 161 -15.95 10.86 3.67
#